data_b72c129cd3fb108a1eb1a4f96db4533d
#
_entry.id   b72c129cd3fb108a1eb1a4f96db4533d
#
_cell.length_a   1.000
_cell.length_b   1.000
_cell.length_c   1.000
_cell.angle_alpha   90.00
_cell.angle_beta   90.00
_cell.angle_gamma   90.00
#
_symmetry.space_group_name_H-M   'P 1'
#
loop_
_entity.id
_entity.type
_entity.pdbx_description
1 polymer ?
#
loop_
_entity_poly.entity_id
_entity_poly.type
_entity_poly.pdbx_seq_one_letter_code
_entity_poly.pdbx_strand_id
1 'polypeptide(L)'
;MILATVSSDPNFHKDVRASLDGHLRFEAAWDLSYEDTHRLRAMDPEQQCILVVDFADLPRAMPVARAVDGRPQILIIAVKGGGSRDDLLQLMQAGVREVLPSFTEREIRQAAARAASTLATAGETLADLYTFMPAKPGCGGTTIATYATAMAAQLSAEPTLWWISTFV
;
A
#
# COMPACT_ATOMS: atom_id res chain seq x y z
N MET A 1 -10.13 -5.89 -7.86
CA MET A 1 -9.52 -5.84 -6.50
C MET A 1 -10.16 -6.90 -5.61
N ILE A 2 -9.37 -7.62 -4.80
CA ILE A 2 -9.82 -8.68 -3.88
C ILE A 2 -9.81 -8.17 -2.44
N LEU A 3 -10.76 -8.60 -1.63
CA LEU A 3 -10.70 -8.53 -0.18
C LEU A 3 -10.27 -9.90 0.37
N ALA A 4 -9.19 -9.94 1.11
CA ALA A 4 -8.80 -11.14 1.86
C ALA A 4 -8.81 -10.84 3.36
N THR A 5 -9.36 -11.74 4.14
CA THR A 5 -9.40 -11.65 5.60
C THR A 5 -8.70 -12.84 6.19
N VAL A 6 -7.88 -12.65 7.23
CA VAL A 6 -7.14 -13.72 7.90
C VAL A 6 -7.42 -13.68 9.39
N SER A 7 -8.04 -14.73 9.90
CA SER A 7 -8.30 -14.94 11.33
C SER A 7 -8.63 -16.40 11.60
N SER A 8 -8.54 -16.83 12.84
CA SER A 8 -9.14 -18.07 13.32
C SER A 8 -10.59 -17.90 13.81
N ASP A 9 -11.07 -16.66 13.91
CA ASP A 9 -12.44 -16.35 14.31
C ASP A 9 -13.36 -16.14 13.09
N PRO A 10 -14.37 -17.00 12.86
CA PRO A 10 -15.32 -16.82 11.77
C PRO A 10 -16.14 -15.53 11.85
N ASN A 11 -16.32 -14.96 13.04
CA ASN A 11 -17.04 -13.70 13.20
C ASN A 11 -16.21 -12.53 12.65
N PHE A 12 -14.89 -12.55 12.82
CA PHE A 12 -14.01 -11.54 12.26
C PHE A 12 -14.19 -11.36 10.74
N HIS A 13 -14.26 -12.46 10.00
CA HIS A 13 -14.48 -12.42 8.55
C HIS A 13 -15.83 -11.79 8.19
N LYS A 14 -16.89 -12.17 8.92
CA LYS A 14 -18.24 -11.62 8.70
C LYS A 14 -18.30 -10.12 9.01
N ASP A 15 -17.69 -9.71 10.12
CA ASP A 15 -17.72 -8.33 10.60
C ASP A 15 -16.94 -7.41 9.66
N VAL A 16 -15.77 -7.85 9.16
CA VAL A 16 -15.01 -7.10 8.16
C VAL A 16 -15.81 -6.94 6.88
N ARG A 17 -16.42 -8.01 6.38
CA ARG A 17 -17.24 -7.94 5.16
C ARG A 17 -18.44 -7.02 5.34
N ALA A 18 -19.19 -7.18 6.42
CA ALA A 18 -20.33 -6.32 6.73
C ALA A 18 -19.94 -4.85 6.85
N SER A 19 -18.77 -4.57 7.42
CA SER A 19 -18.24 -3.23 7.53
C SER A 19 -17.92 -2.59 6.18
N LEU A 20 -17.52 -3.37 5.18
CA LEU A 20 -17.10 -2.88 3.87
C LEU A 20 -18.19 -2.98 2.79
N ASP A 21 -19.29 -3.68 3.09
CA ASP A 21 -20.40 -3.83 2.15
C ASP A 21 -21.01 -2.48 1.76
N GLY A 22 -21.24 -2.29 0.47
CA GLY A 22 -21.76 -1.04 -0.09
C GLY A 22 -20.78 0.15 -0.12
N HIS A 23 -19.55 0.00 0.45
CA HIS A 23 -18.54 1.07 0.48
C HIS A 23 -17.43 0.89 -0.56
N LEU A 24 -17.01 -0.35 -0.78
CA LEU A 24 -16.02 -0.72 -1.77
C LEU A 24 -16.52 -1.90 -2.59
N ARG A 25 -16.16 -1.93 -3.88
CA ARG A 25 -16.49 -3.07 -4.76
C ARG A 25 -15.32 -4.02 -4.82
N PHE A 26 -15.56 -5.26 -4.40
CA PHE A 26 -14.61 -6.34 -4.51
C PHE A 26 -15.09 -7.37 -5.53
N GLU A 27 -14.19 -7.88 -6.36
CA GLU A 27 -14.46 -8.95 -7.32
C GLU A 27 -14.60 -10.30 -6.63
N ALA A 28 -13.85 -10.48 -5.55
CA ALA A 28 -13.86 -11.67 -4.72
C ALA A 28 -13.54 -11.33 -3.26
N ALA A 29 -14.05 -12.15 -2.36
CA ALA A 29 -13.73 -12.10 -0.95
C ALA A 29 -13.24 -13.48 -0.49
N TRP A 30 -12.06 -13.51 0.15
CA TRP A 30 -11.43 -14.72 0.64
C TRP A 30 -11.38 -14.72 2.17
N ASP A 31 -11.90 -15.77 2.78
CA ASP A 31 -11.71 -16.06 4.19
C ASP A 31 -10.58 -17.08 4.33
N LEU A 32 -9.50 -16.66 4.95
CA LEU A 32 -8.27 -17.43 5.07
C LEU A 32 -7.96 -17.68 6.54
N SER A 33 -7.41 -18.83 6.82
CA SER A 33 -6.73 -19.11 8.08
C SER A 33 -5.28 -18.62 8.05
N TYR A 34 -4.60 -18.58 9.18
CA TYR A 34 -3.18 -18.17 9.22
C TYR A 34 -2.26 -19.14 8.45
N GLU A 35 -2.72 -20.36 8.20
CA GLU A 35 -2.00 -21.42 7.47
C GLU A 35 -2.14 -21.28 5.95
N ASP A 36 -3.14 -20.53 5.46
CA ASP A 36 -3.47 -20.39 4.03
C ASP A 36 -2.56 -19.41 3.26
N THR A 37 -1.37 -19.14 3.78
CA THR A 37 -0.41 -18.19 3.16
C THR A 37 -0.03 -18.56 1.72
N HIS A 38 -0.15 -19.84 1.35
CA HIS A 38 0.12 -20.31 -0.01
C HIS A 38 -0.81 -19.67 -1.05
N ARG A 39 -2.07 -19.41 -0.70
CA ARG A 39 -3.04 -18.73 -1.58
C ARG A 39 -2.65 -17.29 -1.85
N LEU A 40 -2.16 -16.60 -0.83
CA LEU A 40 -1.66 -15.22 -0.97
C LEU A 40 -0.40 -15.18 -1.85
N ARG A 41 0.50 -16.16 -1.69
CA ARG A 41 1.72 -16.26 -2.52
C ARG A 41 1.42 -16.60 -3.98
N ALA A 42 0.39 -17.41 -4.23
CA ALA A 42 -0.02 -17.82 -5.57
C ALA A 42 -0.88 -16.78 -6.31
N MET A 43 -1.21 -15.66 -5.64
CA MET A 43 -2.01 -14.60 -6.26
C MET A 43 -1.25 -13.92 -7.39
N ASP A 44 -1.98 -13.60 -8.46
CA ASP A 44 -1.44 -12.91 -9.64
C ASP A 44 -0.78 -11.57 -9.23
N PRO A 45 0.43 -11.26 -9.73
CA PRO A 45 1.10 -9.99 -9.48
C PRO A 45 0.30 -8.75 -9.89
N GLU A 46 -0.58 -8.85 -10.87
CA GLU A 46 -1.43 -7.73 -11.29
C GLU A 46 -2.70 -7.59 -10.44
N GLN A 47 -3.02 -8.59 -9.65
CA GLN A 47 -4.22 -8.58 -8.83
C GLN A 47 -4.03 -7.78 -7.55
N GLN A 48 -4.76 -6.68 -7.44
CA GLN A 48 -4.77 -5.85 -6.24
C GLN A 48 -5.56 -6.50 -5.11
N CYS A 49 -5.04 -6.44 -3.88
CA CYS A 49 -5.66 -7.03 -2.70
C CYS A 49 -5.56 -6.13 -1.47
N ILE A 50 -6.69 -5.96 -0.78
CA ILE A 50 -6.71 -5.46 0.59
C ILE A 50 -6.76 -6.68 1.50
N LEU A 51 -5.71 -6.84 2.31
CA LEU A 51 -5.56 -7.94 3.24
C LEU A 51 -5.79 -7.45 4.67
N VAL A 52 -6.91 -7.85 5.27
CA VAL A 52 -7.24 -7.53 6.67
C VAL A 52 -6.87 -8.72 7.54
N VAL A 53 -5.91 -8.54 8.44
CA VAL A 53 -5.37 -9.61 9.28
C VAL A 53 -5.67 -9.32 10.74
N ASP A 54 -6.20 -10.33 11.42
CA ASP A 54 -6.34 -10.33 12.87
C ASP A 54 -4.97 -10.62 13.51
N PHE A 55 -4.43 -9.63 14.21
CA PHE A 55 -3.15 -9.73 14.92
C PHE A 55 -3.30 -9.92 16.43
N ALA A 56 -4.46 -10.37 16.90
CA ALA A 56 -4.62 -10.75 18.31
C ALA A 56 -3.63 -11.88 18.67
N ASP A 57 -3.38 -12.81 17.75
CA ASP A 57 -2.33 -13.82 17.85
C ASP A 57 -1.12 -13.44 16.97
N LEU A 58 -0.24 -12.61 17.52
CA LEU A 58 0.93 -12.09 16.81
C LEU A 58 1.85 -13.19 16.22
N PRO A 59 2.19 -14.27 16.97
CA PRO A 59 3.02 -15.35 16.44
C PRO A 59 2.46 -16.02 15.19
N ARG A 60 1.15 -16.19 15.08
CA ARG A 60 0.49 -16.81 13.92
C ARG A 60 0.28 -15.82 12.78
N ALA A 61 0.04 -14.56 13.07
CA ALA A 61 -0.20 -13.52 12.07
C ALA A 61 1.07 -13.01 11.38
N MET A 62 2.21 -12.97 12.07
CA MET A 62 3.48 -12.50 11.51
C MET A 62 3.95 -13.28 10.27
N PRO A 63 3.85 -14.62 10.19
CA PRO A 63 4.15 -15.35 8.96
C PRO A 63 3.29 -14.92 7.76
N VAL A 64 2.02 -14.51 8.00
CA VAL A 64 1.13 -14.01 6.93
C VAL A 64 1.66 -12.70 6.36
N ALA A 65 2.03 -11.74 7.23
CA ALA A 65 2.60 -10.47 6.80
C ALA A 65 3.88 -10.67 5.99
N ARG A 66 4.80 -11.51 6.48
CA ARG A 66 6.04 -11.84 5.78
C ARG A 66 5.83 -12.58 4.45
N ALA A 67 4.74 -13.34 4.32
CA ALA A 67 4.43 -14.08 3.09
C ALA A 67 4.10 -13.17 1.90
N VAL A 68 3.67 -11.94 2.17
CA VAL A 68 3.29 -10.93 1.16
C VAL A 68 4.24 -9.73 1.15
N ASP A 69 5.31 -9.78 1.93
CA ASP A 69 6.35 -8.74 1.91
C ASP A 69 6.96 -8.60 0.50
N GLY A 70 7.23 -7.36 0.11
CA GLY A 70 7.71 -7.03 -1.23
C GLY A 70 6.64 -7.09 -2.34
N ARG A 71 5.36 -7.26 -2.02
CA ARG A 71 4.25 -7.29 -2.98
C ARG A 71 3.43 -6.01 -2.89
N PRO A 72 3.73 -4.96 -3.68
CA PRO A 72 3.09 -3.65 -3.57
C PRO A 72 1.60 -3.66 -3.91
N GLN A 73 1.12 -4.69 -4.64
CA GLN A 73 -0.28 -4.88 -4.97
C GLN A 73 -1.11 -5.43 -3.79
N ILE A 74 -0.48 -5.81 -2.66
CA ILE A 74 -1.17 -6.29 -1.46
C ILE A 74 -0.94 -5.29 -0.32
N LEU A 75 -2.01 -4.67 0.16
CA LEU A 75 -1.93 -3.78 1.32
C LEU A 75 -2.51 -4.45 2.55
N ILE A 76 -1.69 -4.51 3.61
CA ILE A 76 -2.07 -5.14 4.87
C ILE A 76 -2.65 -4.10 5.82
N ILE A 77 -3.85 -4.38 6.32
CA ILE A 77 -4.49 -3.70 7.44
C ILE A 77 -4.46 -4.69 8.61
N ALA A 78 -3.70 -4.36 9.65
CA ALA A 78 -3.65 -5.16 10.86
C ALA A 78 -4.72 -4.69 11.85
N VAL A 79 -5.52 -5.61 12.35
CA VAL A 79 -6.42 -5.38 13.47
C VAL A 79 -5.82 -6.03 14.70
N LYS A 80 -5.52 -5.23 15.74
CA LYS A 80 -4.88 -5.73 16.95
C LYS A 80 -5.56 -5.18 18.20
N GLY A 81 -6.08 -6.07 19.01
CA GLY A 81 -6.67 -5.76 20.31
C GLY A 81 -5.59 -5.43 21.36
N GLY A 82 -5.03 -4.23 21.32
CA GLY A 82 -3.93 -3.81 22.18
C GLY A 82 -2.56 -4.16 21.61
N GLY A 83 -1.50 -3.60 22.18
CA GLY A 83 -0.13 -3.88 21.73
C GLY A 83 0.89 -2.96 22.35
N SER A 84 2.09 -3.50 22.59
CA SER A 84 3.23 -2.70 23.01
C SER A 84 3.78 -1.90 21.81
N ARG A 85 4.61 -0.89 22.12
CA ARG A 85 5.34 -0.14 21.08
C ARG A 85 6.20 -1.06 20.21
N ASP A 86 6.78 -2.09 20.84
CA ASP A 86 7.65 -3.04 20.14
C ASP A 86 6.86 -3.90 19.15
N ASP A 87 5.64 -4.29 19.50
CA ASP A 87 4.74 -4.99 18.56
C ASP A 87 4.43 -4.15 17.32
N LEU A 88 4.15 -2.85 17.51
CA LEU A 88 3.89 -1.93 16.40
C LEU A 88 5.11 -1.81 15.47
N LEU A 89 6.32 -1.71 16.04
CA LEU A 89 7.55 -1.67 15.26
C LEU A 89 7.75 -2.96 14.46
N GLN A 90 7.48 -4.12 15.06
CA GLN A 90 7.56 -5.41 14.36
C GLN A 90 6.55 -5.49 13.20
N LEU A 91 5.32 -5.02 13.39
CA LEU A 91 4.31 -4.97 12.32
C LEU A 91 4.74 -4.08 11.17
N MET A 92 5.26 -2.89 11.46
CA MET A 92 5.75 -1.96 10.44
C MET A 92 6.94 -2.55 9.67
N GLN A 93 7.87 -3.22 10.36
CA GLN A 93 8.99 -3.91 9.72
C GLN A 93 8.57 -5.09 8.85
N ALA A 94 7.42 -5.71 9.14
CA ALA A 94 6.83 -6.78 8.34
C ALA A 94 5.97 -6.26 7.17
N GLY A 95 6.05 -4.95 6.84
CA GLY A 95 5.33 -4.38 5.69
C GLY A 95 3.87 -4.03 5.96
N VAL A 96 3.41 -4.09 7.22
CA VAL A 96 2.06 -3.65 7.58
C VAL A 96 1.97 -2.14 7.44
N ARG A 97 1.06 -1.67 6.60
CA ARG A 97 0.89 -0.23 6.29
C ARG A 97 -0.01 0.48 7.30
N GLU A 98 -0.98 -0.23 7.83
CA GLU A 98 -1.97 0.35 8.73
C GLU A 98 -2.29 -0.61 9.87
N VAL A 99 -2.28 -0.10 11.10
CA VAL A 99 -2.58 -0.85 12.31
C VAL A 99 -3.76 -0.19 13.01
N LEU A 100 -4.85 -0.95 13.16
CA LEU A 100 -6.03 -0.53 13.91
C LEU A 100 -5.94 -1.10 15.32
N PRO A 101 -6.03 -0.27 16.37
CA PRO A 101 -5.91 -0.74 17.76
C PRO A 101 -7.07 -1.61 18.19
N SER A 102 -8.22 -1.46 17.55
CA SER A 102 -9.42 -2.24 17.79
C SER A 102 -10.22 -2.40 16.51
N PHE A 103 -11.12 -3.37 16.50
CA PHE A 103 -12.08 -3.52 15.42
C PHE A 103 -13.23 -2.53 15.64
N THR A 104 -13.31 -1.52 14.79
CA THR A 104 -14.50 -0.68 14.66
C THR A 104 -14.84 -0.52 13.18
N GLU A 105 -16.14 -0.58 12.86
CA GLU A 105 -16.65 -0.48 11.49
C GLU A 105 -16.13 0.78 10.80
N ARG A 106 -16.13 1.92 11.49
CA ARG A 106 -15.66 3.20 10.95
C ARG A 106 -14.17 3.17 10.59
N GLU A 107 -13.33 2.63 11.48
CA GLU A 107 -11.89 2.57 11.26
C GLU A 107 -11.53 1.62 10.13
N ILE A 108 -12.18 0.45 10.06
CA ILE A 108 -12.02 -0.50 8.94
C ILE A 108 -12.40 0.15 7.61
N ARG A 109 -13.52 0.87 7.54
CA ARG A 109 -13.92 1.58 6.31
C ARG A 109 -12.89 2.63 5.89
N GLN A 110 -12.42 3.42 6.83
CA GLN A 110 -11.42 4.45 6.53
C GLN A 110 -10.08 3.86 6.09
N ALA A 111 -9.62 2.80 6.77
CA ALA A 111 -8.40 2.09 6.42
C ALA A 111 -8.50 1.45 5.03
N ALA A 112 -9.60 0.76 4.74
CA ALA A 112 -9.83 0.14 3.45
C ALA A 112 -9.95 1.17 2.31
N ALA A 113 -10.58 2.32 2.56
CA ALA A 113 -10.66 3.41 1.58
C ALA A 113 -9.28 3.98 1.25
N ARG A 114 -8.42 4.20 2.27
CA ARG A 114 -7.02 4.64 2.05
C ARG A 114 -6.21 3.58 1.29
N ALA A 115 -6.37 2.30 1.67
CA ALA A 115 -5.71 1.20 0.97
C ALA A 115 -6.14 1.12 -0.50
N ALA A 116 -7.43 1.22 -0.78
CA ALA A 116 -7.97 1.21 -2.15
C ALA A 116 -7.43 2.38 -2.98
N SER A 117 -7.38 3.60 -2.41
CA SER A 117 -6.78 4.77 -3.07
C SER A 117 -5.31 4.56 -3.38
N THR A 118 -4.54 4.01 -2.45
CA THR A 118 -3.11 3.72 -2.66
C THR A 118 -2.91 2.67 -3.75
N LEU A 119 -3.74 1.61 -3.77
CA LEU A 119 -3.67 0.57 -4.81
C LEU A 119 -4.05 1.11 -6.19
N ALA A 120 -5.04 2.00 -6.27
CA ALA A 120 -5.45 2.63 -7.53
C ALA A 120 -4.31 3.45 -8.15
N THR A 121 -3.55 4.18 -7.32
CA THR A 121 -2.39 4.97 -7.78
C THR A 121 -1.15 4.11 -8.03
N ALA A 122 -1.01 2.96 -7.40
CA ALA A 122 0.13 2.05 -7.61
C ALA A 122 0.12 1.38 -8.99
N GLY A 123 -1.02 1.35 -9.68
CA GLY A 123 -1.16 0.88 -11.07
C GLY A 123 -0.87 1.97 -12.12
N GLU A 124 -0.76 3.22 -11.71
CA GLU A 124 -0.34 4.30 -12.60
C GLU A 124 1.20 4.25 -12.71
N THR A 125 1.72 4.23 -13.91
CA THR A 125 3.16 4.41 -14.16
C THR A 125 3.55 5.75 -13.56
N LEU A 126 4.32 5.71 -12.45
CA LEU A 126 4.86 6.93 -11.87
C LEU A 126 5.77 7.59 -12.90
N ALA A 127 5.62 8.89 -13.07
CA ALA A 127 6.50 9.66 -13.94
C ALA A 127 7.94 9.61 -13.41
N ASP A 128 8.90 9.53 -14.31
CA ASP A 128 10.31 9.65 -13.95
C ASP A 128 10.62 11.06 -13.44
N LEU A 129 11.27 11.14 -12.28
CA LEU A 129 11.70 12.40 -11.68
C LEU A 129 13.19 12.60 -11.89
N TYR A 130 13.55 13.61 -12.67
CA TYR A 130 14.94 14.03 -12.85
C TYR A 130 15.20 15.35 -12.11
N THR A 131 16.19 15.35 -11.22
CA THR A 131 16.57 16.54 -10.44
C THR A 131 17.90 17.09 -10.91
N PHE A 132 17.94 18.39 -11.28
CA PHE A 132 19.15 19.09 -11.65
C PHE A 132 19.59 20.00 -10.50
N MET A 133 20.71 19.68 -9.88
CA MET A 133 21.29 20.47 -8.80
C MET A 133 22.55 21.18 -9.28
N PRO A 134 22.57 22.52 -9.37
CA PRO A 134 23.79 23.26 -9.75
C PRO A 134 24.83 23.14 -8.62
N ALA A 135 26.07 22.88 -8.98
CA ALA A 135 27.19 22.81 -8.02
C ALA A 135 27.53 24.18 -7.42
N LYS A 136 27.24 25.27 -8.15
CA LYS A 136 27.42 26.65 -7.71
C LYS A 136 26.49 27.59 -8.49
N PRO A 137 26.15 28.77 -7.95
CA PRO A 137 25.42 29.78 -8.67
C PRO A 137 26.10 30.14 -10.01
N GLY A 138 25.29 30.33 -11.06
CA GLY A 138 25.80 30.74 -12.38
C GLY A 138 26.46 29.67 -13.25
N CYS A 139 26.48 28.38 -12.82
CA CYS A 139 27.03 27.26 -13.59
C CYS A 139 26.12 26.74 -14.73
N GLY A 140 25.03 27.44 -15.03
CA GLY A 140 24.13 27.06 -16.12
C GLY A 140 23.12 25.96 -15.80
N GLY A 141 22.91 25.61 -14.52
CA GLY A 141 22.01 24.55 -14.10
C GLY A 141 20.59 24.69 -14.64
N THR A 142 20.01 25.90 -14.58
CA THR A 142 18.68 26.19 -15.15
C THR A 142 18.66 25.99 -16.67
N THR A 143 19.70 26.45 -17.38
CA THR A 143 19.81 26.30 -18.84
C THR A 143 19.84 24.81 -19.20
N ILE A 144 20.67 24.02 -18.53
CA ILE A 144 20.79 22.58 -18.77
C ILE A 144 19.46 21.90 -18.49
N ALA A 145 18.80 22.21 -17.36
CA ALA A 145 17.49 21.63 -17.00
C ALA A 145 16.43 21.94 -18.06
N THR A 146 16.38 23.20 -18.54
CA THR A 146 15.43 23.62 -19.59
C THR A 146 15.66 22.86 -20.90
N TYR A 147 16.90 22.77 -21.37
CA TYR A 147 17.20 22.03 -22.60
C TYR A 147 16.95 20.54 -22.47
N ALA A 148 17.33 19.92 -21.34
CA ALA A 148 17.07 18.50 -21.06
C ALA A 148 15.57 18.22 -21.06
N THR A 149 14.75 19.05 -20.41
CA THR A 149 13.28 18.92 -20.40
C THR A 149 12.69 19.08 -21.80
N ALA A 150 13.14 20.05 -22.57
CA ALA A 150 12.67 20.24 -23.96
C ALA A 150 13.00 19.03 -24.84
N MET A 151 14.21 18.47 -24.71
CA MET A 151 14.62 17.25 -25.42
C MET A 151 13.83 16.05 -24.99
N ALA A 152 13.61 15.86 -23.69
CA ALA A 152 12.77 14.77 -23.17
C ALA A 152 11.36 14.86 -23.73
N ALA A 153 10.73 16.04 -23.75
CA ALA A 153 9.40 16.25 -24.32
C ALA A 153 9.32 15.97 -25.83
N GLN A 154 10.43 16.15 -26.56
CA GLN A 154 10.48 15.81 -27.99
C GLN A 154 10.70 14.34 -28.27
N LEU A 155 11.42 13.64 -27.38
CA LEU A 155 11.77 12.23 -27.55
C LEU A 155 10.74 11.28 -26.92
N SER A 156 10.05 11.70 -25.87
CA SER A 156 8.95 10.93 -25.25
C SER A 156 7.62 11.42 -25.81
N ALA A 157 6.71 10.49 -26.10
CA ALA A 157 5.33 10.82 -26.47
C ALA A 157 4.49 11.22 -25.23
N GLU A 158 5.12 11.33 -24.06
CA GLU A 158 4.45 11.56 -22.78
C GLU A 158 4.56 13.02 -22.32
N PRO A 159 3.55 13.53 -21.59
CA PRO A 159 3.57 14.88 -21.03
C PRO A 159 4.77 15.07 -20.09
N THR A 160 5.57 16.10 -20.34
CA THR A 160 6.71 16.44 -19.50
C THR A 160 6.41 17.71 -18.71
N LEU A 161 6.50 17.64 -17.37
CA LEU A 161 6.31 18.78 -16.48
C LEU A 161 7.66 19.27 -15.95
N TRP A 162 7.90 20.58 -16.06
CA TRP A 162 9.08 21.21 -15.50
C TRP A 162 8.73 22.13 -14.32
N TRP A 163 9.47 21.99 -13.22
CA TRP A 163 9.32 22.82 -12.04
C TRP A 163 10.67 23.40 -11.61
N ILE A 164 10.70 24.71 -11.31
CA ILE A 164 11.84 25.35 -10.66
C ILE A 164 11.48 25.63 -9.21
N SER A 165 12.31 25.12 -8.28
CA SER A 165 12.27 25.53 -6.87
C SER A 165 13.51 26.34 -6.55
N THR A 166 13.33 27.58 -6.11
CA THR A 166 14.40 28.41 -5.55
C THR A 166 14.40 28.21 -4.04
N PHE A 167 15.45 27.58 -3.52
CA PHE A 167 15.70 27.61 -2.08
C PHE A 167 16.33 28.99 -1.76
N VAL A 168 15.63 29.78 -0.95
CA VAL A 168 16.14 31.00 -0.33
C VAL A 168 16.73 30.67 1.03
#